data_7eb9dd2a46333a7e1a39e85bcf64dbca
#
_entry.id   7eb9dd2a46333a7e1a39e85bcf64dbca
#
_cell.length_a   1.000
_cell.length_b   1.000
_cell.length_c   1.000
_cell.angle_alpha   90.00
_cell.angle_beta   90.00
_cell.angle_gamma   90.00
#
_symmetry.space_group_name_H-M   'P 1'
#
loop_
_entity.id
_entity.type
_entity.pdbx_description
1 polymer ?
#
loop_
_entity_poly.entity_id
_entity_poly.type
_entity_poly.pdbx_seq_one_letter_code
_entity_poly.pdbx_strand_id
1 'polypeptide(L)'
;MEPKILYMTNHDRRYASMKKACEALQEKRLISDLSISVRVERTSDWNRNWERKVSGASLVMIHLMKNALKSSFWKDCKNFLDQNHIAYFVDAIDGDMAEHSASIDGEVLETFRKYCLYGGFSNFKNLWLYANGLFDDKAEKAQPPEKYSWAGIYDPSVESRSQKTLSDFEAAHPYGDRPMLGLLFYRDEWIWDDTAYVKAFLEEAEKEGYAVLPVFANGFIDESAGMPSLSEVLETYFMKDGQPVIDALVSTMKFSMLGAGKTSLPVLKKLGVPILSAYTLLTSEADWRKNPEGMNAVETSIAIALPELDGAISGLPIAGRKKDVDGSVSYVPIPERVTQMVRKAGKWATLHQMKNENKKIAIIFHNYPAKNSNIGSASGLDTMESTIRLMTVSYTHLRAHETCA
;
A
#
# COMPACT_ATOMS: atom_id res chain seq x y z
N MET A 1 33.01 8.26 -25.40
CA MET A 1 31.70 7.75 -25.89
C MET A 1 30.71 7.95 -24.76
N GLU A 2 29.58 8.51 -25.01
CA GLU A 2 28.59 8.73 -23.96
C GLU A 2 28.14 7.39 -23.37
N PRO A 3 28.05 7.27 -22.02
CA PRO A 3 27.65 6.03 -21.39
C PRO A 3 26.18 5.70 -21.70
N LYS A 4 25.91 4.45 -22.04
CA LYS A 4 24.56 3.91 -22.20
C LYS A 4 24.19 3.13 -20.96
N ILE A 5 23.24 3.65 -20.16
CA ILE A 5 22.82 3.07 -18.89
C ILE A 5 21.37 2.62 -19.02
N LEU A 6 21.09 1.38 -18.60
CA LEU A 6 19.73 0.84 -18.61
C LEU A 6 19.23 0.59 -17.19
N TYR A 7 17.96 0.87 -16.96
CA TYR A 7 17.22 0.38 -15.80
C TYR A 7 16.11 -0.57 -16.26
N MET A 8 16.15 -1.80 -15.78
CA MET A 8 15.20 -2.86 -16.18
C MET A 8 14.38 -3.30 -14.97
N THR A 9 13.05 -3.26 -15.07
CA THR A 9 12.16 -3.67 -13.98
C THR A 9 10.85 -4.26 -14.46
N ASN A 10 10.29 -5.19 -13.69
CA ASN A 10 8.93 -5.71 -13.84
C ASN A 10 7.94 -5.07 -12.84
N HIS A 11 8.36 -4.02 -12.12
CA HIS A 11 7.54 -3.30 -11.16
C HIS A 11 7.05 -1.98 -11.78
N ASP A 12 5.74 -1.87 -12.04
CA ASP A 12 5.13 -0.78 -12.80
C ASP A 12 5.43 0.62 -12.24
N ARG A 13 5.30 0.80 -10.93
CA ARG A 13 5.54 2.11 -10.27
C ARG A 13 7.01 2.50 -10.30
N ARG A 14 7.91 1.56 -10.04
CA ARG A 14 9.35 1.83 -10.15
C ARG A 14 9.75 2.17 -11.57
N TYR A 15 9.19 1.47 -12.56
CA TYR A 15 9.40 1.81 -13.96
C TYR A 15 9.02 3.27 -14.25
N ALA A 16 7.80 3.66 -13.87
CA ALA A 16 7.30 5.03 -14.09
C ALA A 16 8.21 6.09 -13.45
N SER A 17 8.58 5.87 -12.19
CA SER A 17 9.41 6.82 -11.44
C SER A 17 10.84 6.90 -11.97
N MET A 18 11.46 5.77 -12.33
CA MET A 18 12.79 5.72 -12.92
C MET A 18 12.81 6.35 -14.32
N LYS A 19 11.78 6.10 -15.13
CA LYS A 19 11.61 6.74 -16.43
C LYS A 19 11.51 8.25 -16.29
N LYS A 20 10.61 8.74 -15.44
CA LYS A 20 10.43 10.17 -15.16
C LYS A 20 11.73 10.83 -14.67
N ALA A 21 12.50 10.14 -13.80
CA ALA A 21 13.78 10.65 -13.32
C ALA A 21 14.84 10.71 -14.45
N CYS A 22 14.89 9.70 -15.32
CA CYS A 22 15.77 9.65 -16.47
C CYS A 22 15.47 10.80 -17.43
N GLU A 23 14.20 10.94 -17.85
CA GLU A 23 13.75 11.99 -18.78
C GLU A 23 14.02 13.40 -18.26
N ALA A 24 13.77 13.65 -16.96
CA ALA A 24 14.05 14.93 -16.32
C ALA A 24 15.56 15.31 -16.32
N LEU A 25 16.45 14.33 -16.32
CA LEU A 25 17.89 14.54 -16.40
C LEU A 25 18.34 14.71 -17.85
N GLN A 26 17.74 13.98 -18.79
CA GLN A 26 17.99 14.12 -20.23
C GLN A 26 17.56 15.49 -20.74
N GLU A 27 16.40 16.00 -20.36
CA GLU A 27 15.95 17.36 -20.67
C GLU A 27 16.96 18.44 -20.29
N LYS A 28 17.68 18.19 -19.17
CA LYS A 28 18.76 19.07 -18.69
C LYS A 28 20.15 18.72 -19.26
N ARG A 29 20.25 17.70 -20.11
CA ARG A 29 21.50 17.19 -20.68
C ARG A 29 22.53 16.77 -19.61
N LEU A 30 22.05 16.23 -18.49
CA LEU A 30 22.89 15.77 -17.39
C LEU A 30 23.28 14.30 -17.51
N ILE A 31 22.57 13.54 -18.31
CA ILE A 31 22.86 12.14 -18.68
C ILE A 31 22.63 11.95 -20.18
N SER A 32 23.23 10.88 -20.72
CA SER A 32 23.12 10.53 -22.13
C SER A 32 21.67 10.19 -22.54
N ASP A 33 21.29 10.62 -23.74
CA ASP A 33 20.02 10.25 -24.38
C ASP A 33 19.93 8.75 -24.71
N LEU A 34 21.05 8.03 -24.66
CA LEU A 34 21.11 6.58 -24.80
C LEU A 34 20.67 5.84 -23.53
N SER A 35 20.56 6.54 -22.38
CA SER A 35 20.12 5.97 -21.12
C SER A 35 18.60 5.80 -21.12
N ILE A 36 18.11 4.60 -20.75
CA ILE A 36 16.68 4.29 -20.82
C ILE A 36 16.19 3.43 -19.67
N SER A 37 14.94 3.64 -19.26
CA SER A 37 14.20 2.68 -18.45
C SER A 37 13.48 1.67 -19.34
N VAL A 38 13.55 0.40 -18.96
CA VAL A 38 12.95 -0.71 -19.70
C VAL A 38 11.97 -1.45 -18.80
N ARG A 39 10.70 -1.49 -19.19
CA ARG A 39 9.72 -2.34 -18.53
C ARG A 39 9.89 -3.77 -19.00
N VAL A 40 9.91 -4.67 -18.03
CA VAL A 40 9.93 -6.11 -18.22
C VAL A 40 8.53 -6.63 -17.97
N GLU A 41 7.87 -7.16 -18.99
CA GLU A 41 6.56 -7.78 -18.78
C GLU A 41 6.72 -9.15 -18.10
N ARG A 42 5.74 -9.54 -17.28
CA ARG A 42 5.69 -10.86 -16.66
C ARG A 42 5.45 -11.89 -17.76
N THR A 43 6.29 -12.91 -17.82
CA THR A 43 6.09 -14.14 -18.61
C THR A 43 6.19 -14.03 -20.14
N SER A 44 6.49 -15.14 -20.80
CA SER A 44 6.40 -15.58 -22.20
C SER A 44 6.72 -14.60 -23.35
N ASP A 45 6.47 -13.31 -23.20
CA ASP A 45 6.70 -12.31 -24.24
C ASP A 45 8.00 -11.53 -24.07
N TRP A 46 8.98 -12.15 -23.45
CA TRP A 46 10.35 -11.68 -23.57
C TRP A 46 10.78 -11.87 -25.02
N ASN A 47 10.19 -11.04 -25.85
CA ASN A 47 10.57 -10.94 -27.22
C ASN A 47 12.06 -10.61 -27.28
N ARG A 48 12.79 -11.29 -28.10
CA ARG A 48 14.23 -11.19 -28.41
C ARG A 48 14.78 -9.76 -28.60
N ASN A 49 13.99 -8.73 -28.35
CA ASN A 49 14.36 -7.33 -28.39
C ASN A 49 15.12 -6.80 -27.16
N TRP A 50 15.16 -7.54 -26.04
CA TRP A 50 15.89 -7.09 -24.86
C TRP A 50 17.41 -7.10 -25.08
N GLU A 51 17.93 -8.12 -25.76
CA GLU A 51 19.35 -8.24 -26.11
C GLU A 51 19.81 -7.01 -26.90
N ARG A 52 19.01 -6.59 -27.88
CA ARG A 52 19.31 -5.38 -28.67
C ARG A 52 19.32 -4.11 -27.81
N LYS A 53 18.44 -4.03 -26.80
CA LYS A 53 18.42 -2.89 -25.88
C LYS A 53 19.65 -2.87 -24.99
N VAL A 54 20.04 -4.02 -24.46
CA VAL A 54 21.16 -4.20 -23.53
C VAL A 54 22.50 -4.15 -24.26
N SER A 55 22.56 -4.55 -25.52
CA SER A 55 23.80 -4.52 -26.31
C SER A 55 24.44 -3.13 -26.31
N GLY A 56 25.75 -3.10 -26.05
CA GLY A 56 26.52 -1.87 -25.96
C GLY A 56 26.21 -1.00 -24.73
N ALA A 57 25.53 -1.54 -23.73
CA ALA A 57 25.33 -0.84 -22.47
C ALA A 57 26.65 -0.79 -21.67
N SER A 58 26.89 0.34 -21.00
CA SER A 58 27.96 0.50 -20.02
C SER A 58 27.58 -0.10 -18.68
N LEU A 59 26.28 -0.01 -18.31
CA LEU A 59 25.73 -0.53 -17.07
C LEU A 59 24.26 -0.93 -17.26
N VAL A 60 23.86 -2.05 -16.65
CA VAL A 60 22.45 -2.47 -16.55
C VAL A 60 22.06 -2.60 -15.07
N MET A 61 21.17 -1.73 -14.62
CA MET A 61 20.55 -1.77 -13.31
C MET A 61 19.27 -2.58 -13.39
N ILE A 62 19.14 -3.64 -12.61
CA ILE A 62 18.04 -4.61 -12.70
C ILE A 62 17.28 -4.67 -11.39
N HIS A 63 15.98 -4.44 -11.46
CA HIS A 63 15.06 -4.62 -10.33
C HIS A 63 13.95 -5.59 -10.72
N LEU A 64 13.98 -6.78 -10.18
CA LEU A 64 13.01 -7.84 -10.48
C LEU A 64 12.39 -8.37 -9.19
N MET A 65 11.10 -8.67 -9.24
CA MET A 65 10.45 -9.41 -8.17
C MET A 65 10.98 -10.85 -8.12
N LYS A 66 11.10 -11.40 -6.92
CA LYS A 66 11.76 -12.69 -6.57
C LYS A 66 11.51 -13.85 -7.55
N ASN A 67 10.27 -14.04 -7.97
CA ASN A 67 9.95 -15.13 -8.89
C ASN A 67 10.56 -14.95 -10.30
N ALA A 68 10.83 -13.72 -10.70
CA ALA A 68 11.44 -13.43 -11.98
C ALA A 68 12.93 -13.78 -12.01
N LEU A 69 13.63 -13.76 -10.87
CA LEU A 69 15.03 -14.20 -10.76
C LEU A 69 15.20 -15.71 -10.88
N LYS A 70 14.13 -16.50 -10.70
CA LYS A 70 14.13 -17.95 -10.93
C LYS A 70 13.76 -18.32 -12.37
N SER A 71 13.39 -17.34 -13.19
CA SER A 71 12.97 -17.57 -14.58
C SER A 71 14.15 -17.89 -15.51
N SER A 72 13.86 -18.60 -16.61
CA SER A 72 14.83 -18.81 -17.70
C SER A 72 15.37 -17.49 -18.25
N PHE A 73 14.52 -16.48 -18.30
CA PHE A 73 14.89 -15.14 -18.71
C PHE A 73 16.08 -14.58 -17.92
N TRP A 74 16.04 -14.63 -16.57
CA TRP A 74 17.16 -14.11 -15.78
C TRP A 74 18.45 -14.84 -16.10
N LYS A 75 18.40 -16.17 -16.26
CA LYS A 75 19.57 -16.96 -16.64
C LYS A 75 20.14 -16.52 -17.98
N ASP A 76 19.27 -16.34 -18.98
CA ASP A 76 19.68 -15.91 -20.32
C ASP A 76 20.22 -14.50 -20.32
N CYS A 77 19.59 -13.58 -19.59
CA CYS A 77 20.03 -12.20 -19.41
C CYS A 77 21.41 -12.15 -18.75
N LYS A 78 21.59 -12.85 -17.63
CA LYS A 78 22.87 -12.91 -16.92
C LYS A 78 23.98 -13.47 -17.81
N ASN A 79 23.72 -14.58 -18.50
CA ASN A 79 24.69 -15.16 -19.42
C ASN A 79 25.10 -14.19 -20.53
N PHE A 80 24.13 -13.45 -21.08
CA PHE A 80 24.42 -12.45 -22.11
C PHE A 80 25.26 -11.29 -21.57
N LEU A 81 24.94 -10.78 -20.37
CA LEU A 81 25.72 -9.71 -19.73
C LEU A 81 27.15 -10.14 -19.46
N ASP A 82 27.34 -11.34 -18.90
CA ASP A 82 28.64 -11.93 -18.59
C ASP A 82 29.47 -12.14 -19.88
N GLN A 83 28.87 -12.72 -20.94
CA GLN A 83 29.56 -12.96 -22.21
C GLN A 83 29.99 -11.69 -22.95
N ASN A 84 29.21 -10.62 -22.79
CA ASN A 84 29.50 -9.32 -23.43
C ASN A 84 30.24 -8.35 -22.50
N HIS A 85 30.68 -8.80 -21.32
CA HIS A 85 31.38 -7.99 -20.32
C HIS A 85 30.65 -6.68 -19.95
N ILE A 86 29.33 -6.72 -19.90
CA ILE A 86 28.49 -5.58 -19.55
C ILE A 86 28.36 -5.53 -18.03
N ALA A 87 28.72 -4.39 -17.43
CA ALA A 87 28.52 -4.19 -16.00
C ALA A 87 27.04 -4.21 -15.62
N TYR A 88 26.71 -4.88 -14.52
CA TYR A 88 25.33 -4.92 -14.03
C TYR A 88 25.25 -5.03 -12.51
N PHE A 89 24.12 -4.64 -11.95
CA PHE A 89 23.73 -5.00 -10.59
C PHE A 89 22.24 -5.39 -10.54
N VAL A 90 21.89 -6.19 -9.55
CA VAL A 90 20.50 -6.64 -9.33
C VAL A 90 20.02 -6.20 -7.96
N ASP A 91 18.92 -5.47 -7.93
CA ASP A 91 18.14 -5.16 -6.73
C ASP A 91 16.89 -6.06 -6.72
N ALA A 92 16.76 -6.95 -5.73
CA ALA A 92 15.62 -7.84 -5.57
C ALA A 92 14.86 -7.51 -4.29
N ILE A 93 13.52 -7.46 -4.36
CA ILE A 93 12.68 -7.10 -3.21
C ILE A 93 12.76 -8.15 -2.09
N ASP A 94 13.00 -9.42 -2.42
CA ASP A 94 12.86 -10.54 -1.49
C ASP A 94 13.98 -11.55 -1.66
N GLY A 95 15.19 -11.28 -1.47
CA GLY A 95 16.18 -12.30 -1.69
C GLY A 95 17.53 -12.00 -1.11
N ASP A 96 18.26 -13.06 -0.87
CA ASP A 96 19.68 -12.98 -0.63
C ASP A 96 20.35 -12.36 -1.85
N MET A 97 20.58 -11.07 -1.79
CA MET A 97 21.12 -10.25 -2.89
C MET A 97 22.54 -10.66 -3.26
N ALA A 98 23.23 -11.36 -2.36
CA ALA A 98 24.60 -11.80 -2.57
C ALA A 98 24.71 -12.87 -3.69
N GLU A 99 23.69 -13.69 -3.87
CA GLU A 99 23.72 -14.74 -4.92
C GLU A 99 23.49 -14.22 -6.34
N HIS A 100 22.92 -13.02 -6.49
CA HIS A 100 22.47 -12.51 -7.79
C HIS A 100 23.25 -11.29 -8.28
N SER A 101 24.18 -10.80 -7.48
CA SER A 101 24.77 -9.50 -7.72
C SER A 101 26.01 -9.53 -8.59
N ALA A 102 26.13 -8.64 -9.32
CA ALA A 102 27.02 -7.54 -9.68
C ALA A 102 28.39 -7.95 -10.17
N SER A 103 28.67 -7.50 -11.34
CA SER A 103 30.04 -7.35 -11.84
C SER A 103 30.63 -5.98 -11.46
N ILE A 104 30.16 -5.34 -10.39
CA ILE A 104 30.61 -4.02 -9.93
C ILE A 104 31.20 -4.10 -8.52
N ASP A 105 32.00 -3.10 -8.15
CA ASP A 105 32.61 -2.98 -6.83
C ASP A 105 31.60 -2.99 -5.69
N GLY A 106 31.98 -3.54 -4.52
CA GLY A 106 31.10 -3.71 -3.38
C GLY A 106 30.59 -2.39 -2.78
N GLU A 107 31.40 -1.34 -2.77
CA GLU A 107 31.00 -0.02 -2.28
C GLU A 107 30.00 0.65 -3.24
N VAL A 108 30.25 0.53 -4.52
CA VAL A 108 29.33 0.99 -5.57
C VAL A 108 27.99 0.26 -5.47
N LEU A 109 28.03 -1.07 -5.29
CA LEU A 109 26.82 -1.88 -5.13
C LEU A 109 26.00 -1.45 -3.91
N GLU A 110 26.65 -1.21 -2.77
CA GLU A 110 25.99 -0.78 -1.54
C GLU A 110 25.33 0.60 -1.71
N THR A 111 25.95 1.51 -2.44
CA THR A 111 25.38 2.81 -2.76
C THR A 111 24.15 2.68 -3.65
N PHE A 112 24.19 1.86 -4.68
CA PHE A 112 23.01 1.54 -5.51
C PHE A 112 21.86 0.96 -4.69
N ARG A 113 22.17 0.01 -3.79
CA ARG A 113 21.17 -0.60 -2.89
C ARG A 113 20.47 0.45 -2.04
N LYS A 114 21.21 1.40 -1.46
CA LYS A 114 20.61 2.48 -0.65
C LYS A 114 19.67 3.36 -1.45
N TYR A 115 20.05 3.77 -2.66
CA TYR A 115 19.13 4.53 -3.52
C TYR A 115 17.85 3.75 -3.83
N CYS A 116 17.98 2.47 -4.16
CA CYS A 116 16.85 1.60 -4.47
C CYS A 116 15.97 1.33 -3.25
N LEU A 117 16.57 1.06 -2.09
CA LEU A 117 15.89 0.76 -0.83
C LEU A 117 15.11 1.97 -0.31
N TYR A 118 15.75 3.13 -0.28
CA TYR A 118 15.11 4.35 0.21
C TYR A 118 14.03 4.86 -0.75
N GLY A 119 14.23 4.69 -2.04
CA GLY A 119 13.27 5.04 -3.07
C GLY A 119 13.02 6.54 -3.19
N GLY A 120 11.98 6.92 -3.94
CA GLY A 120 11.61 8.31 -4.16
C GLY A 120 12.31 8.97 -5.34
N PHE A 121 11.64 9.98 -5.88
CA PHE A 121 12.07 10.63 -7.11
C PHE A 121 13.47 11.26 -7.03
N SER A 122 13.81 11.89 -5.90
CA SER A 122 15.13 12.47 -5.68
C SER A 122 16.23 11.40 -5.68
N ASN A 123 16.04 10.31 -4.93
CA ASN A 123 16.97 9.20 -4.92
C ASN A 123 17.15 8.57 -6.30
N PHE A 124 16.07 8.45 -7.08
CA PHE A 124 16.17 7.89 -8.43
C PHE A 124 16.88 8.82 -9.41
N LYS A 125 16.72 10.13 -9.29
CA LYS A 125 17.55 11.07 -10.05
C LYS A 125 19.02 10.91 -9.69
N ASN A 126 19.35 10.85 -8.40
CA ASN A 126 20.71 10.68 -7.94
C ASN A 126 21.28 9.31 -8.30
N LEU A 127 20.46 8.26 -8.35
CA LEU A 127 20.88 6.95 -8.86
C LEU A 127 21.33 7.02 -10.33
N TRP A 128 20.60 7.72 -11.19
CA TRP A 128 21.00 7.93 -12.58
C TRP A 128 22.30 8.76 -12.68
N LEU A 129 22.42 9.84 -11.91
CA LEU A 129 23.64 10.66 -11.87
C LEU A 129 24.83 9.86 -11.36
N TYR A 130 24.66 9.09 -10.29
CA TYR A 130 25.70 8.24 -9.73
C TYR A 130 26.17 7.19 -10.74
N ALA A 131 25.22 6.52 -11.40
CA ALA A 131 25.52 5.54 -12.46
C ALA A 131 26.28 6.19 -13.63
N ASN A 132 25.90 7.40 -14.05
CA ASN A 132 26.57 8.14 -15.11
C ASN A 132 28.00 8.53 -14.72
N GLY A 133 28.19 8.97 -13.46
CA GLY A 133 29.49 9.35 -12.94
C GLY A 133 30.53 8.21 -12.84
N LEU A 134 30.09 6.94 -12.93
CA LEU A 134 31.02 5.80 -13.00
C LEU A 134 31.74 5.72 -14.36
N PHE A 135 31.24 6.38 -15.38
CA PHE A 135 31.75 6.32 -16.76
C PHE A 135 32.10 7.68 -17.36
N ASP A 136 31.80 8.77 -16.65
CA ASP A 136 32.07 10.13 -17.06
C ASP A 136 32.55 10.98 -15.87
N ASP A 137 33.83 11.25 -15.81
CA ASP A 137 34.47 12.04 -14.73
C ASP A 137 33.97 13.51 -14.70
N LYS A 138 33.33 13.98 -15.76
CA LYS A 138 32.77 15.32 -15.87
C LYS A 138 31.28 15.37 -15.55
N ALA A 139 30.68 14.21 -15.24
CA ALA A 139 29.26 14.14 -14.90
C ALA A 139 28.92 14.97 -13.67
N GLU A 140 27.68 15.45 -13.62
CA GLU A 140 27.13 16.09 -12.42
C GLU A 140 27.17 15.10 -11.24
N LYS A 141 27.66 15.56 -10.08
CA LYS A 141 27.81 14.73 -8.90
C LYS A 141 26.46 14.40 -8.29
N ALA A 142 26.21 13.12 -8.08
CA ALA A 142 25.06 12.66 -7.34
C ALA A 142 25.13 13.08 -5.85
N GLN A 143 24.00 13.45 -5.29
CA GLN A 143 23.85 13.60 -3.83
C GLN A 143 23.77 12.22 -3.18
N PRO A 144 24.28 12.04 -1.94
CA PRO A 144 24.17 10.77 -1.23
C PRO A 144 22.72 10.27 -1.12
N PRO A 145 22.49 8.94 -0.97
CA PRO A 145 21.17 8.39 -0.78
C PRO A 145 20.46 8.98 0.45
N GLU A 146 19.30 9.60 0.24
CA GLU A 146 18.47 10.20 1.28
C GLU A 146 17.52 9.17 1.88
N LYS A 147 17.59 8.99 3.22
CA LYS A 147 16.68 8.07 3.91
C LYS A 147 15.37 8.77 4.26
N TYR A 148 14.29 8.38 3.60
CA TYR A 148 12.93 8.79 3.94
C TYR A 148 12.34 7.91 5.04
N SER A 149 11.35 8.43 5.77
CA SER A 149 10.64 7.70 6.82
C SER A 149 10.03 6.40 6.28
N TRP A 150 10.13 5.33 7.08
CA TRP A 150 9.51 4.05 6.75
C TRP A 150 8.01 4.02 7.03
N ALA A 151 7.57 4.81 7.99
CA ALA A 151 6.18 5.07 8.33
C ALA A 151 6.01 6.52 8.78
N GLY A 152 4.81 7.05 8.70
CA GLY A 152 4.52 8.42 9.12
C GLY A 152 3.09 8.83 8.82
N ILE A 153 2.71 9.99 9.31
CA ILE A 153 1.39 10.57 9.03
C ILE A 153 1.51 11.36 7.72
N TYR A 154 0.65 11.04 6.75
CA TYR A 154 0.60 11.78 5.49
C TYR A 154 -0.05 13.14 5.69
N ASP A 155 0.62 14.18 5.25
CA ASP A 155 0.10 15.54 5.28
C ASP A 155 0.41 16.27 3.97
N PRO A 156 -0.57 16.41 3.08
CA PRO A 156 -0.36 17.06 1.79
C PRO A 156 -0.15 18.57 1.90
N SER A 157 -0.36 19.19 3.07
CA SER A 157 -0.21 20.62 3.30
C SER A 157 1.23 21.06 3.55
N VAL A 158 2.13 20.12 3.88
CA VAL A 158 3.55 20.40 4.12
C VAL A 158 4.43 19.92 2.97
N GLU A 159 5.58 20.56 2.74
CA GLU A 159 6.51 20.24 1.65
C GLU A 159 7.00 18.79 1.72
N SER A 160 7.31 18.29 2.90
CA SER A 160 7.71 16.89 3.14
C SER A 160 6.58 15.89 2.88
N ARG A 161 5.35 16.35 2.75
CA ARG A 161 4.12 15.56 2.66
C ARG A 161 3.96 14.54 3.79
N SER A 162 4.57 14.83 4.94
CA SER A 162 4.43 13.98 6.13
C SER A 162 4.73 14.72 7.41
N GLN A 163 4.01 14.37 8.48
CA GLN A 163 4.30 14.74 9.85
C GLN A 163 4.98 13.56 10.56
N LYS A 164 5.90 13.88 11.48
CA LYS A 164 6.66 12.85 12.21
C LYS A 164 5.90 12.31 13.40
N THR A 165 5.16 13.16 14.07
CA THR A 165 4.46 12.83 15.32
C THR A 165 2.97 13.12 15.23
N LEU A 166 2.19 12.42 16.05
CA LEU A 166 0.76 12.67 16.21
C LEU A 166 0.52 14.10 16.72
N SER A 167 1.35 14.58 17.65
CA SER A 167 1.21 15.93 18.22
C SER A 167 1.42 17.05 17.19
N ASP A 168 2.38 16.87 16.25
CA ASP A 168 2.58 17.83 15.16
C ASP A 168 1.37 17.86 14.23
N PHE A 169 0.80 16.69 13.96
CA PHE A 169 -0.39 16.57 13.12
C PHE A 169 -1.62 17.17 13.80
N GLU A 170 -1.86 16.88 15.08
CA GLU A 170 -2.97 17.45 15.87
C GLU A 170 -2.90 18.99 15.94
N ALA A 171 -1.69 19.53 16.07
CA ALA A 171 -1.48 20.98 16.10
C ALA A 171 -1.78 21.64 14.72
N ALA A 172 -1.43 20.97 13.62
CA ALA A 172 -1.68 21.47 12.27
C ALA A 172 -3.14 21.29 11.83
N HIS A 173 -3.82 20.25 12.31
CA HIS A 173 -5.16 19.84 11.90
C HIS A 173 -6.09 19.61 13.11
N PRO A 174 -6.51 20.68 13.81
CA PRO A 174 -7.41 20.54 14.95
C PRO A 174 -8.77 19.98 14.50
N TYR A 175 -9.20 18.87 15.08
CA TYR A 175 -10.42 18.17 14.69
C TYR A 175 -11.59 18.30 15.69
N GLY A 176 -11.34 18.80 16.90
CA GLY A 176 -12.39 18.97 17.93
C GLY A 176 -13.06 17.65 18.29
N ASP A 177 -14.39 17.66 18.40
CA ASP A 177 -15.20 16.49 18.75
C ASP A 177 -15.63 15.64 17.53
N ARG A 178 -15.06 15.89 16.36
CA ARG A 178 -15.37 15.11 15.15
C ARG A 178 -14.86 13.66 15.29
N PRO A 179 -15.65 12.66 14.89
CA PRO A 179 -15.15 11.28 14.85
C PRO A 179 -13.92 11.18 13.96
N MET A 180 -12.90 10.47 14.45
CA MET A 180 -11.61 10.33 13.77
C MET A 180 -11.52 8.99 13.04
N LEU A 181 -11.35 9.02 11.74
CA LEU A 181 -11.06 7.84 10.92
C LEU A 181 -9.55 7.66 10.76
N GLY A 182 -9.02 6.48 11.09
CA GLY A 182 -7.67 6.11 10.68
C GLY A 182 -7.71 5.67 9.22
N LEU A 183 -6.74 6.12 8.41
CA LEU A 183 -6.54 5.61 7.04
C LEU A 183 -5.11 5.06 6.94
N LEU A 184 -4.99 3.73 6.82
CA LEU A 184 -3.70 3.05 6.68
C LEU A 184 -3.48 2.64 5.22
N PHE A 185 -2.34 3.06 4.65
CA PHE A 185 -2.01 2.80 3.26
C PHE A 185 -0.51 2.53 3.05
N TYR A 186 -0.13 2.05 1.87
CA TYR A 186 1.26 1.70 1.62
C TYR A 186 2.18 2.91 1.49
N ARG A 187 3.38 2.81 2.13
CA ARG A 187 4.47 3.78 1.97
C ARG A 187 4.83 4.02 0.50
N ASP A 188 4.75 2.99 -0.32
CA ASP A 188 5.04 3.09 -1.75
C ASP A 188 4.15 4.11 -2.46
N GLU A 189 2.91 4.29 -2.01
CA GLU A 189 2.01 5.27 -2.60
C GLU A 189 2.40 6.70 -2.20
N TRP A 190 2.90 6.89 -0.98
CA TRP A 190 3.45 8.17 -0.54
C TRP A 190 4.76 8.50 -1.24
N ILE A 191 5.72 7.56 -1.28
CA ILE A 191 7.08 7.82 -1.79
C ILE A 191 7.09 8.05 -3.30
N TRP A 192 6.13 7.44 -4.04
CA TRP A 192 5.97 7.60 -5.49
C TRP A 192 4.95 8.67 -5.89
N ASP A 193 4.38 9.40 -4.92
CA ASP A 193 3.34 10.43 -5.15
C ASP A 193 2.08 9.88 -5.86
N ASP A 194 1.74 8.61 -5.59
CA ASP A 194 0.55 7.95 -6.12
C ASP A 194 -0.60 7.99 -5.08
N THR A 195 -0.87 9.18 -4.55
CA THR A 195 -1.78 9.42 -3.41
C THR A 195 -3.12 10.02 -3.82
N ALA A 196 -3.50 9.96 -5.10
CA ALA A 196 -4.74 10.59 -5.59
C ALA A 196 -5.99 10.09 -4.87
N TYR A 197 -6.10 8.78 -4.62
CA TYR A 197 -7.24 8.22 -3.89
C TYR A 197 -7.21 8.53 -2.39
N VAL A 198 -6.02 8.68 -1.80
CA VAL A 198 -5.86 9.12 -0.40
C VAL A 198 -6.38 10.54 -0.25
N LYS A 199 -5.96 11.46 -1.14
CA LYS A 199 -6.46 12.84 -1.17
C LYS A 199 -7.98 12.90 -1.33
N ALA A 200 -8.53 12.10 -2.28
CA ALA A 200 -9.97 12.03 -2.48
C ALA A 200 -10.71 11.53 -1.22
N PHE A 201 -10.12 10.58 -0.48
CA PHE A 201 -10.68 10.11 0.78
C PHE A 201 -10.69 11.20 1.86
N LEU A 202 -9.58 11.96 1.99
CA LEU A 202 -9.47 13.08 2.94
C LEU A 202 -10.51 14.16 2.64
N GLU A 203 -10.61 14.58 1.38
CA GLU A 203 -11.56 15.60 0.93
C GLU A 203 -13.02 15.19 1.16
N GLU A 204 -13.35 13.92 0.88
CA GLU A 204 -14.70 13.43 1.07
C GLU A 204 -15.05 13.27 2.56
N ALA A 205 -14.09 12.83 3.38
CA ALA A 205 -14.30 12.74 4.83
C ALA A 205 -14.55 14.12 5.46
N GLU A 206 -13.82 15.15 5.04
CA GLU A 206 -14.04 16.52 5.50
C GLU A 206 -15.44 17.03 5.12
N LYS A 207 -15.92 16.76 3.90
CA LYS A 207 -17.30 17.09 3.46
C LYS A 207 -18.38 16.40 4.29
N GLU A 208 -18.14 15.15 4.68
CA GLU A 208 -19.05 14.35 5.50
C GLU A 208 -18.92 14.63 7.02
N GLY A 209 -18.02 15.54 7.43
CA GLY A 209 -17.84 15.98 8.82
C GLY A 209 -16.96 15.06 9.67
N TYR A 210 -16.13 14.22 9.07
CA TYR A 210 -15.18 13.34 9.76
C TYR A 210 -13.76 13.89 9.68
N ALA A 211 -12.98 13.68 10.74
CA ALA A 211 -11.55 13.88 10.71
C ALA A 211 -10.85 12.59 10.22
N VAL A 212 -9.68 12.72 9.60
CA VAL A 212 -8.89 11.57 9.15
C VAL A 212 -7.46 11.69 9.60
N LEU A 213 -6.93 10.60 10.15
CA LEU A 213 -5.51 10.41 10.45
C LEU A 213 -4.92 9.43 9.42
N PRO A 214 -4.30 9.95 8.34
CA PRO A 214 -3.77 9.12 7.28
C PRO A 214 -2.33 8.71 7.58
N VAL A 215 -2.08 7.41 7.70
CA VAL A 215 -0.77 6.85 8.03
C VAL A 215 -0.29 5.95 6.90
N PHE A 216 0.95 6.18 6.45
CA PHE A 216 1.62 5.29 5.53
C PHE A 216 2.58 4.34 6.25
N ALA A 217 2.67 3.10 5.76
CA ALA A 217 3.56 2.08 6.31
C ALA A 217 4.03 1.10 5.22
N ASN A 218 5.11 0.38 5.51
CA ASN A 218 5.53 -0.73 4.67
C ASN A 218 4.61 -1.94 4.86
N GLY A 219 4.41 -2.70 3.78
CA GLY A 219 3.67 -3.97 3.81
C GLY A 219 4.52 -5.18 4.19
N PHE A 220 5.82 -5.01 4.37
CA PHE A 220 6.77 -6.03 4.79
C PHE A 220 7.79 -5.44 5.75
N ILE A 221 8.45 -6.29 6.52
CA ILE A 221 9.46 -5.90 7.51
C ILE A 221 10.84 -6.26 6.97
N ASP A 222 11.76 -5.31 7.06
CA ASP A 222 13.19 -5.53 6.96
C ASP A 222 13.85 -4.94 8.21
N GLU A 223 14.10 -5.80 9.18
CA GLU A 223 14.72 -5.41 10.45
C GLU A 223 16.13 -4.83 10.25
N SER A 224 16.87 -5.32 9.25
CA SER A 224 18.23 -4.85 8.94
C SER A 224 18.23 -3.41 8.43
N ALA A 225 17.15 -2.99 7.77
CA ALA A 225 16.94 -1.61 7.32
C ALA A 225 16.34 -0.70 8.41
N GLY A 226 15.99 -1.26 9.57
CA GLY A 226 15.32 -0.54 10.66
C GLY A 226 13.87 -0.15 10.29
N MET A 227 13.17 -1.00 9.57
CA MET A 227 11.76 -0.81 9.26
C MET A 227 10.90 -1.20 10.47
N PRO A 228 9.96 -0.35 10.91
CA PRO A 228 9.04 -0.71 11.98
C PRO A 228 8.09 -1.81 11.52
N SER A 229 7.72 -2.68 12.45
CA SER A 229 6.62 -3.61 12.25
C SER A 229 5.28 -2.86 12.14
N LEU A 230 4.29 -3.49 11.54
CA LEU A 230 2.95 -2.88 11.45
C LEU A 230 2.33 -2.68 12.85
N SER A 231 2.64 -3.55 13.81
CA SER A 231 2.24 -3.38 15.22
C SER A 231 2.80 -2.10 15.82
N GLU A 232 4.09 -1.82 15.63
CA GLU A 232 4.73 -0.58 16.08
C GLU A 232 4.13 0.64 15.39
N VAL A 233 3.81 0.56 14.11
CA VAL A 233 3.12 1.64 13.37
C VAL A 233 1.74 1.93 13.96
N LEU A 234 0.94 0.89 14.22
CA LEU A 234 -0.39 1.04 14.81
C LEU A 234 -0.31 1.65 16.22
N GLU A 235 0.62 1.19 17.05
CA GLU A 235 0.83 1.75 18.40
C GLU A 235 1.34 3.18 18.36
N THR A 236 2.26 3.52 17.45
CA THR A 236 2.88 4.84 17.38
C THR A 236 1.91 5.91 16.90
N TYR A 237 1.08 5.60 15.89
CA TYR A 237 0.29 6.63 15.22
C TYR A 237 -1.21 6.57 15.54
N PHE A 238 -1.77 5.41 15.86
CA PHE A 238 -3.20 5.29 16.14
C PHE A 238 -3.54 5.14 17.62
N MET A 239 -2.52 5.20 18.49
CA MET A 239 -2.71 5.13 19.93
C MET A 239 -1.97 6.26 20.65
N LYS A 240 -2.53 6.72 21.76
CA LYS A 240 -1.93 7.72 22.67
C LYS A 240 -2.22 7.25 24.10
N ASP A 241 -1.20 7.17 24.93
CA ASP A 241 -1.32 6.72 26.33
C ASP A 241 -2.03 5.36 26.47
N GLY A 242 -1.83 4.48 25.48
CA GLY A 242 -2.41 3.14 25.44
C GLY A 242 -3.89 3.09 25.05
N GLN A 243 -4.48 4.21 24.62
CA GLN A 243 -5.85 4.30 24.12
C GLN A 243 -5.87 4.65 22.62
N PRO A 244 -6.86 4.16 21.86
CA PRO A 244 -7.00 4.52 20.46
C PRO A 244 -7.34 6.02 20.33
N VAL A 245 -6.74 6.68 19.32
CA VAL A 245 -7.06 8.05 18.92
C VAL A 245 -8.00 8.11 17.72
N ILE A 246 -8.39 6.93 17.22
CA ILE A 246 -9.31 6.76 16.09
C ILE A 246 -10.55 5.99 16.51
N ASP A 247 -11.66 6.19 15.82
CA ASP A 247 -12.95 5.53 16.08
C ASP A 247 -13.25 4.40 15.10
N ALA A 248 -12.59 4.39 13.96
CA ALA A 248 -12.59 3.30 12.98
C ALA A 248 -11.31 3.34 12.16
N LEU A 249 -10.79 2.18 11.77
CA LEU A 249 -9.63 2.06 10.88
C LEU A 249 -10.08 1.65 9.49
N VAL A 250 -9.73 2.44 8.48
CA VAL A 250 -9.85 2.07 7.07
C VAL A 250 -8.46 1.66 6.58
N SER A 251 -8.30 0.43 6.12
CA SER A 251 -7.03 -0.09 5.64
C SER A 251 -7.10 -0.38 4.14
N THR A 252 -6.11 0.14 3.38
CA THR A 252 -5.90 -0.21 1.98
C THR A 252 -4.85 -1.30 1.81
N MET A 253 -4.27 -1.76 2.92
CA MET A 253 -3.26 -2.81 2.92
C MET A 253 -3.86 -4.11 2.40
N LYS A 254 -3.17 -4.72 1.44
CA LYS A 254 -3.47 -6.06 0.95
C LYS A 254 -2.71 -7.07 1.82
N PHE A 255 -3.14 -8.31 1.79
CA PHE A 255 -2.63 -9.36 2.68
C PHE A 255 -3.05 -9.18 4.15
N SER A 256 -2.84 -10.21 4.92
CA SER A 256 -3.10 -10.18 6.36
C SER A 256 -1.98 -9.45 7.09
N MET A 257 -2.34 -8.57 8.00
CA MET A 257 -1.41 -7.96 8.94
C MET A 257 -0.83 -9.01 9.92
N LEU A 258 -1.56 -10.08 10.19
CA LEU A 258 -1.12 -11.22 11.01
C LEU A 258 -0.04 -12.04 10.30
N GLY A 259 -0.08 -12.11 8.96
CA GLY A 259 0.92 -12.81 8.15
C GLY A 259 2.31 -12.14 8.17
N ALA A 260 2.37 -10.86 8.47
CA ALA A 260 3.62 -10.12 8.59
C ALA A 260 4.33 -10.32 9.95
N GLY A 261 3.75 -11.10 10.85
CA GLY A 261 4.31 -11.45 12.15
C GLY A 261 3.22 -11.82 13.16
N LYS A 262 3.43 -12.87 13.94
CA LYS A 262 2.49 -13.39 14.97
C LYS A 262 2.12 -12.36 16.06
N THR A 263 2.69 -11.17 16.04
CA THR A 263 2.57 -10.12 17.07
C THR A 263 1.47 -9.09 16.80
N SER A 264 0.84 -9.09 15.63
CA SER A 264 -0.15 -8.06 15.26
C SER A 264 -1.50 -8.20 15.98
N LEU A 265 -1.93 -9.42 16.31
CA LEU A 265 -3.24 -9.65 16.94
C LEU A 265 -3.44 -8.94 18.28
N PRO A 266 -2.46 -8.89 19.21
CA PRO A 266 -2.60 -8.16 20.47
C PRO A 266 -2.84 -6.66 20.24
N VAL A 267 -2.15 -6.03 19.31
CA VAL A 267 -2.32 -4.60 19.03
C VAL A 267 -3.67 -4.30 18.40
N LEU A 268 -4.17 -5.15 17.51
CA LEU A 268 -5.51 -4.99 16.92
C LEU A 268 -6.61 -5.10 17.99
N LYS A 269 -6.48 -6.03 18.92
CA LYS A 269 -7.38 -6.16 20.08
C LYS A 269 -7.32 -4.93 21.00
N LYS A 270 -6.11 -4.41 21.24
CA LYS A 270 -5.91 -3.21 22.06
C LYS A 270 -6.45 -1.97 21.39
N LEU A 271 -6.32 -1.87 20.05
CA LEU A 271 -6.91 -0.79 19.26
C LEU A 271 -8.44 -0.76 19.38
N GLY A 272 -9.10 -1.93 19.39
CA GLY A 272 -10.51 -2.09 19.78
C GLY A 272 -11.52 -1.36 18.90
N VAL A 273 -11.14 -0.91 17.70
CA VAL A 273 -12.02 -0.21 16.76
C VAL A 273 -12.36 -1.10 15.54
N PRO A 274 -13.48 -0.85 14.85
CA PRO A 274 -13.80 -1.52 13.61
C PRO A 274 -12.71 -1.31 12.54
N ILE A 275 -12.33 -2.37 11.84
CA ILE A 275 -11.39 -2.32 10.71
C ILE A 275 -12.17 -2.55 9.43
N LEU A 276 -12.13 -1.58 8.51
CA LEU A 276 -12.78 -1.66 7.21
C LEU A 276 -11.72 -1.84 6.12
N SER A 277 -11.95 -2.82 5.22
CA SER A 277 -11.07 -3.02 4.08
C SER A 277 -11.47 -2.10 2.93
N ALA A 278 -10.57 -1.18 2.56
CA ALA A 278 -10.68 -0.38 1.35
C ALA A 278 -9.56 -0.80 0.41
N TYR A 279 -9.85 -1.34 -0.76
CA TYR A 279 -8.80 -1.86 -1.60
C TYR A 279 -8.66 -1.10 -2.92
N THR A 280 -7.45 -1.15 -3.45
CA THR A 280 -7.12 -0.63 -4.78
C THR A 280 -7.09 -1.79 -5.77
N LEU A 281 -7.85 -1.67 -6.87
CA LEU A 281 -7.93 -2.71 -7.90
C LEU A 281 -6.58 -2.93 -8.60
N LEU A 282 -6.31 -4.16 -9.03
CA LEU A 282 -5.18 -4.48 -9.91
C LEU A 282 -5.51 -4.23 -11.39
N THR A 283 -6.76 -3.92 -11.70
CA THR A 283 -7.29 -3.61 -13.02
C THR A 283 -7.80 -2.18 -13.09
N SER A 284 -8.19 -1.72 -14.28
CA SER A 284 -8.90 -0.44 -14.43
C SER A 284 -10.32 -0.55 -13.86
N GLU A 285 -10.88 0.59 -13.45
CA GLU A 285 -12.29 0.67 -13.06
C GLU A 285 -13.21 0.17 -14.18
N ALA A 286 -12.91 0.54 -15.42
CA ALA A 286 -13.72 0.16 -16.57
C ALA A 286 -13.73 -1.36 -16.80
N ASP A 287 -12.58 -2.02 -16.65
CA ASP A 287 -12.48 -3.47 -16.79
C ASP A 287 -13.16 -4.20 -15.63
N TRP A 288 -12.98 -3.70 -14.41
CA TRP A 288 -13.66 -4.22 -13.24
C TRP A 288 -15.20 -4.15 -13.38
N ARG A 289 -15.74 -3.01 -13.85
CA ARG A 289 -17.18 -2.85 -14.04
C ARG A 289 -17.77 -3.74 -15.14
N LYS A 290 -16.97 -4.08 -16.14
CA LYS A 290 -17.39 -4.98 -17.23
C LYS A 290 -17.32 -6.44 -16.85
N ASN A 291 -16.53 -6.80 -15.86
CA ASN A 291 -16.35 -8.18 -15.45
C ASN A 291 -17.48 -8.61 -14.52
N PRO A 292 -18.37 -9.56 -14.93
CA PRO A 292 -19.48 -10.03 -14.10
C PRO A 292 -19.02 -10.76 -12.82
N GLU A 293 -17.79 -11.29 -12.82
CA GLU A 293 -17.18 -11.92 -11.64
C GLU A 293 -16.53 -10.90 -10.69
N GLY A 294 -16.43 -9.64 -11.11
CA GLY A 294 -15.77 -8.58 -10.34
C GLY A 294 -14.24 -8.73 -10.35
N MET A 295 -13.65 -9.07 -9.21
CA MET A 295 -12.20 -9.33 -9.07
C MET A 295 -11.87 -10.79 -9.39
N ASN A 296 -10.65 -11.03 -9.88
CA ASN A 296 -10.15 -12.39 -10.03
C ASN A 296 -9.84 -13.04 -8.65
N ALA A 297 -9.68 -14.38 -8.64
CA ALA A 297 -9.48 -15.14 -7.41
C ALA A 297 -8.25 -14.71 -6.60
N VAL A 298 -7.14 -14.35 -7.26
CA VAL A 298 -5.92 -13.88 -6.59
C VAL A 298 -6.16 -12.54 -5.92
N GLU A 299 -6.77 -11.61 -6.63
CA GLU A 299 -7.09 -10.29 -6.11
C GLU A 299 -8.08 -10.37 -4.95
N THR A 300 -9.11 -11.21 -5.05
CA THR A 300 -10.06 -11.48 -3.96
C THR A 300 -9.36 -12.04 -2.74
N SER A 301 -8.44 -13.01 -2.92
CA SER A 301 -7.68 -13.58 -1.81
C SER A 301 -6.88 -12.52 -1.06
N ILE A 302 -6.08 -11.71 -1.76
CA ILE A 302 -5.14 -10.79 -1.10
C ILE A 302 -5.80 -9.50 -0.60
N ALA A 303 -6.90 -9.07 -1.22
CA ALA A 303 -7.56 -7.80 -0.89
C ALA A 303 -8.78 -7.95 0.03
N ILE A 304 -9.37 -9.14 0.10
CA ILE A 304 -10.55 -9.40 0.93
C ILE A 304 -10.29 -10.54 1.92
N ALA A 305 -10.06 -11.78 1.44
CA ALA A 305 -10.04 -12.94 2.30
C ALA A 305 -8.90 -12.89 3.35
N LEU A 306 -7.70 -12.46 2.97
CA LEU A 306 -6.60 -12.34 3.92
C LEU A 306 -6.81 -11.20 4.94
N PRO A 307 -7.27 -9.99 4.58
CA PRO A 307 -7.63 -8.96 5.56
C PRO A 307 -8.78 -9.37 6.50
N GLU A 308 -9.74 -10.20 6.06
CA GLU A 308 -10.79 -10.73 6.93
C GLU A 308 -10.26 -11.60 8.08
N LEU A 309 -9.10 -12.24 7.90
CA LEU A 309 -8.43 -12.96 9.00
C LEU A 309 -7.98 -12.03 10.14
N ASP A 310 -7.73 -10.77 9.84
CA ASP A 310 -7.41 -9.72 10.83
C ASP A 310 -8.67 -9.09 11.45
N GLY A 311 -9.87 -9.55 11.05
CA GLY A 311 -11.14 -8.99 11.47
C GLY A 311 -11.61 -7.80 10.63
N ALA A 312 -10.99 -7.55 9.48
CA ALA A 312 -11.47 -6.52 8.56
C ALA A 312 -12.83 -6.89 7.98
N ILE A 313 -13.71 -5.90 7.88
CA ILE A 313 -15.07 -6.04 7.38
C ILE A 313 -15.33 -5.15 6.17
N SER A 314 -16.40 -5.45 5.44
CA SER A 314 -17.01 -4.51 4.49
C SER A 314 -16.11 -4.02 3.37
N GLY A 315 -15.35 -4.92 2.75
CA GLY A 315 -14.45 -4.57 1.65
C GLY A 315 -15.11 -3.81 0.49
N LEU A 316 -14.50 -2.68 0.07
CA LEU A 316 -14.94 -1.88 -1.07
C LEU A 316 -13.73 -1.45 -1.91
N PRO A 317 -13.83 -1.51 -3.26
CA PRO A 317 -12.81 -0.93 -4.13
C PRO A 317 -12.95 0.60 -4.12
N ILE A 318 -11.88 1.31 -3.78
CA ILE A 318 -11.89 2.79 -3.75
C ILE A 318 -11.04 3.43 -4.85
N ALA A 319 -10.21 2.63 -5.53
CA ALA A 319 -9.41 3.10 -6.66
C ALA A 319 -9.17 1.99 -7.68
N GLY A 320 -9.10 2.37 -8.94
CA GLY A 320 -8.71 1.52 -10.05
C GLY A 320 -7.36 1.91 -10.62
N ARG A 321 -6.70 1.00 -11.35
CA ARG A 321 -5.47 1.30 -12.08
C ARG A 321 -5.76 2.05 -13.36
N LYS A 322 -4.99 3.10 -13.62
CA LYS A 322 -4.90 3.76 -14.93
C LYS A 322 -3.51 3.47 -15.49
N LYS A 323 -3.48 2.95 -16.71
CA LYS A 323 -2.25 2.77 -17.49
C LYS A 323 -2.17 3.88 -18.51
N ASP A 324 -1.11 4.67 -18.45
CA ASP A 324 -0.84 5.73 -19.43
C ASP A 324 -0.19 5.17 -20.69
N VAL A 325 -0.13 6.00 -21.75
CA VAL A 325 0.40 5.61 -23.07
C VAL A 325 1.85 5.14 -22.99
N ASP A 326 2.62 5.71 -22.07
CA ASP A 326 4.02 5.35 -21.84
C ASP A 326 4.23 4.08 -21.03
N GLY A 327 3.12 3.42 -20.61
CA GLY A 327 3.14 2.20 -19.80
C GLY A 327 3.25 2.44 -18.29
N SER A 328 3.32 3.70 -17.83
CA SER A 328 3.24 4.02 -16.41
C SER A 328 1.85 3.68 -15.85
N VAL A 329 1.80 3.35 -14.56
CA VAL A 329 0.57 2.97 -13.88
C VAL A 329 0.41 3.80 -12.62
N SER A 330 -0.76 4.39 -12.45
CA SER A 330 -1.18 5.14 -11.27
C SER A 330 -2.53 4.65 -10.75
N TYR A 331 -2.86 4.99 -9.51
CA TYR A 331 -4.20 4.77 -8.95
C TYR A 331 -5.08 6.00 -9.14
N VAL A 332 -6.27 5.78 -9.69
CA VAL A 332 -7.32 6.79 -9.84
C VAL A 332 -8.46 6.46 -8.89
N PRO A 333 -8.92 7.41 -8.07
CA PRO A 333 -10.03 7.17 -7.17
C PRO A 333 -11.31 6.83 -7.94
N ILE A 334 -12.17 6.00 -7.35
CA ILE A 334 -13.53 5.72 -7.80
C ILE A 334 -14.47 6.54 -6.91
N PRO A 335 -14.91 7.74 -7.33
CA PRO A 335 -15.49 8.74 -6.42
C PRO A 335 -16.66 8.23 -5.59
N GLU A 336 -17.65 7.57 -6.22
CA GLU A 336 -18.83 7.05 -5.51
C GLU A 336 -18.48 5.93 -4.51
N ARG A 337 -17.36 5.20 -4.74
CA ARG A 337 -16.90 4.17 -3.82
C ARG A 337 -16.13 4.78 -2.65
N VAL A 338 -15.37 5.85 -2.92
CA VAL A 338 -14.74 6.66 -1.85
C VAL A 338 -15.82 7.22 -0.92
N THR A 339 -16.85 7.89 -1.48
CA THR A 339 -18.00 8.39 -0.70
C THR A 339 -18.68 7.28 0.10
N GLN A 340 -18.93 6.12 -0.52
CA GLN A 340 -19.54 4.99 0.15
C GLN A 340 -18.68 4.47 1.32
N MET A 341 -17.36 4.38 1.14
CA MET A 341 -16.43 3.93 2.19
C MET A 341 -16.35 4.95 3.33
N VAL A 342 -16.24 6.23 3.03
CA VAL A 342 -16.20 7.30 4.04
C VAL A 342 -17.46 7.28 4.89
N ARG A 343 -18.65 7.24 4.26
CA ARG A 343 -19.94 7.18 4.98
C ARG A 343 -20.06 5.93 5.83
N LYS A 344 -19.58 4.79 5.34
CA LYS A 344 -19.62 3.53 6.08
C LYS A 344 -18.70 3.56 7.28
N ALA A 345 -17.45 3.98 7.09
CA ALA A 345 -16.48 4.14 8.18
C ALA A 345 -16.95 5.16 9.22
N GLY A 346 -17.48 6.30 8.76
CA GLY A 346 -18.03 7.33 9.63
C GLY A 346 -19.22 6.85 10.47
N LYS A 347 -20.11 6.02 9.92
CA LYS A 347 -21.19 5.39 10.70
C LYS A 347 -20.67 4.45 11.78
N TRP A 348 -19.65 3.66 11.47
CA TRP A 348 -18.97 2.82 12.46
C TRP A 348 -18.29 3.64 13.55
N ALA A 349 -17.59 4.72 13.17
CA ALA A 349 -16.97 5.64 14.11
C ALA A 349 -18.00 6.31 15.03
N THR A 350 -19.10 6.82 14.48
CA THR A 350 -20.20 7.39 15.27
C THR A 350 -20.81 6.34 16.21
N LEU A 351 -21.00 5.11 15.76
CA LEU A 351 -21.51 4.03 16.60
C LEU A 351 -20.52 3.64 17.72
N HIS A 352 -19.20 3.73 17.45
CA HIS A 352 -18.16 3.50 18.46
C HIS A 352 -18.23 4.54 19.58
N GLN A 353 -18.33 5.82 19.25
CA GLN A 353 -18.47 6.91 20.23
C GLN A 353 -19.82 6.91 20.98
N MET A 354 -20.85 6.32 20.36
CA MET A 354 -22.20 6.36 20.92
C MET A 354 -22.26 5.55 22.23
N LYS A 355 -22.83 6.14 23.29
CA LYS A 355 -23.11 5.41 24.52
C LYS A 355 -24.11 4.29 24.26
N ASN A 356 -23.94 3.15 24.94
CA ASN A 356 -24.77 1.95 24.70
C ASN A 356 -26.29 2.22 24.89
N GLU A 357 -26.64 3.08 25.82
CA GLU A 357 -28.04 3.51 26.09
C GLU A 357 -28.71 4.17 24.87
N ASN A 358 -27.92 4.78 23.98
CA ASN A 358 -28.42 5.47 22.78
C ASN A 358 -28.41 4.58 21.51
N LYS A 359 -27.81 3.37 21.60
CA LYS A 359 -27.73 2.44 20.47
C LYS A 359 -29.07 1.77 20.23
N LYS A 360 -29.54 1.79 18.98
CA LYS A 360 -30.75 1.10 18.54
C LYS A 360 -30.38 -0.21 17.86
N ILE A 361 -30.89 -1.31 18.37
CA ILE A 361 -30.63 -2.65 17.87
C ILE A 361 -31.90 -3.21 17.23
N ALA A 362 -31.78 -3.77 16.03
CA ALA A 362 -32.87 -4.49 15.37
C ALA A 362 -32.47 -5.98 15.24
N ILE A 363 -33.35 -6.87 15.68
CA ILE A 363 -33.23 -8.31 15.50
C ILE A 363 -34.20 -8.73 14.40
N ILE A 364 -33.69 -9.29 13.30
CA ILE A 364 -34.47 -9.71 12.15
C ILE A 364 -34.54 -11.22 12.10
N PHE A 365 -35.75 -11.78 12.20
CA PHE A 365 -35.94 -13.22 12.08
C PHE A 365 -36.09 -13.63 10.61
N HIS A 366 -35.38 -14.67 10.24
CA HIS A 366 -35.57 -15.32 8.96
C HIS A 366 -36.92 -16.05 8.93
N ASN A 367 -37.66 -15.99 7.80
CA ASN A 367 -38.91 -16.69 7.59
C ASN A 367 -38.98 -17.21 6.15
N TYR A 368 -38.42 -18.40 5.92
CA TYR A 368 -38.46 -19.04 4.61
C TYR A 368 -38.65 -20.58 4.74
N PRO A 369 -39.55 -21.22 3.97
CA PRO A 369 -40.65 -20.58 3.20
C PRO A 369 -41.58 -19.79 4.12
N ALA A 370 -42.19 -18.71 3.60
CA ALA A 370 -43.01 -17.77 4.36
C ALA A 370 -44.25 -18.44 4.98
N LYS A 371 -44.12 -18.90 6.23
CA LYS A 371 -45.20 -19.49 7.07
C LYS A 371 -44.95 -19.10 8.53
N ASN A 372 -46.02 -18.93 9.30
CA ASN A 372 -45.86 -18.60 10.73
C ASN A 372 -45.02 -19.62 11.52
N SER A 373 -45.12 -20.91 11.15
CA SER A 373 -44.30 -21.98 11.77
C SER A 373 -42.83 -21.90 11.46
N ASN A 374 -42.39 -21.09 10.48
CA ASN A 374 -41.01 -20.99 10.04
C ASN A 374 -40.31 -19.70 10.50
N ILE A 375 -41.03 -18.85 11.26
CA ILE A 375 -40.45 -17.61 11.81
C ILE A 375 -39.31 -17.98 12.75
N GLY A 376 -38.09 -17.47 12.46
CA GLY A 376 -36.89 -17.74 13.22
C GLY A 376 -36.34 -19.15 13.04
N SER A 377 -36.79 -19.89 12.01
CA SER A 377 -36.29 -21.24 11.73
C SER A 377 -34.78 -21.22 11.39
N ALA A 378 -33.99 -21.91 12.20
CA ALA A 378 -32.57 -22.08 11.99
C ALA A 378 -32.12 -23.47 12.48
N SER A 379 -31.32 -24.17 11.66
CA SER A 379 -30.88 -25.52 11.98
C SER A 379 -30.04 -25.55 13.27
N GLY A 380 -30.43 -26.33 14.25
CA GLY A 380 -29.69 -26.50 15.51
C GLY A 380 -29.72 -25.31 16.48
N LEU A 381 -30.52 -24.27 16.23
CA LEU A 381 -30.67 -23.10 17.08
C LEU A 381 -32.11 -22.92 17.55
N ASP A 382 -32.33 -22.85 18.85
CA ASP A 382 -33.58 -22.31 19.40
C ASP A 382 -33.51 -20.78 19.34
N THR A 383 -34.10 -20.23 18.27
CA THR A 383 -34.02 -18.79 17.96
C THR A 383 -34.83 -17.98 18.98
N MET A 384 -35.96 -18.47 19.46
CA MET A 384 -36.79 -17.75 20.41
C MET A 384 -36.15 -17.67 21.77
N GLU A 385 -35.69 -18.80 22.32
CA GLU A 385 -34.94 -18.84 23.59
C GLU A 385 -33.66 -18.03 23.50
N SER A 386 -32.90 -18.15 22.39
CA SER A 386 -31.70 -17.34 22.14
C SER A 386 -31.97 -15.85 22.16
N THR A 387 -33.13 -15.42 21.59
CA THR A 387 -33.55 -14.01 21.59
C THR A 387 -33.90 -13.54 22.98
N ILE A 388 -34.64 -14.34 23.74
CA ILE A 388 -35.03 -14.02 25.13
C ILE A 388 -33.74 -13.85 25.97
N ARG A 389 -32.78 -14.79 25.85
CA ARG A 389 -31.50 -14.69 26.54
C ARG A 389 -30.70 -13.45 26.14
N LEU A 390 -30.63 -13.15 24.83
CA LEU A 390 -29.96 -11.94 24.33
C LEU A 390 -30.61 -10.69 24.88
N MET A 391 -31.93 -10.59 24.89
CA MET A 391 -32.67 -9.46 25.45
C MET A 391 -32.44 -9.33 26.96
N THR A 392 -32.43 -10.43 27.69
CA THR A 392 -32.15 -10.44 29.14
C THR A 392 -30.72 -9.96 29.45
N VAL A 393 -29.72 -10.46 28.73
CA VAL A 393 -28.34 -10.01 28.89
C VAL A 393 -28.20 -8.53 28.52
N SER A 394 -28.80 -8.08 27.42
CA SER A 394 -28.79 -6.68 27.00
C SER A 394 -29.46 -5.77 28.03
N TYR A 395 -30.59 -6.19 28.58
CA TYR A 395 -31.27 -5.46 29.64
C TYR A 395 -30.41 -5.35 30.91
N THR A 396 -29.84 -6.47 31.34
CA THR A 396 -29.04 -6.54 32.59
C THR A 396 -27.72 -5.77 32.49
N HIS A 397 -27.06 -5.82 31.36
CA HIS A 397 -25.71 -5.28 31.20
C HIS A 397 -25.60 -3.98 30.40
N LEU A 398 -26.59 -3.65 29.53
CA LEU A 398 -26.55 -2.47 28.68
C LEU A 398 -27.57 -1.39 29.08
N ARG A 399 -28.66 -1.77 29.77
CA ARG A 399 -29.75 -0.88 30.15
C ARG A 399 -30.26 -1.14 31.57
N ALA A 400 -29.34 -1.19 32.52
CA ALA A 400 -29.68 -1.48 33.93
C ALA A 400 -30.72 -0.52 34.59
N HIS A 401 -31.20 0.50 33.87
CA HIS A 401 -32.03 1.57 34.42
C HIS A 401 -33.32 1.90 33.64
N GLU A 402 -33.70 1.13 32.60
CA GLU A 402 -34.99 1.34 31.94
C GLU A 402 -35.98 0.30 32.41
N THR A 403 -36.95 0.73 33.21
CA THR A 403 -38.15 -0.01 33.51
C THR A 403 -39.01 -0.10 32.26
N CYS A 404 -39.32 -1.32 31.83
CA CYS A 404 -40.37 -1.53 30.85
C CYS A 404 -41.68 -0.96 31.40
N ALA A 405 -42.22 0.06 30.71
CA ALA A 405 -43.61 0.44 30.86
C ALA A 405 -44.45 -0.34 29.89
#